data_4879d83d8e642f949fb4807d2883e78a
#
_entry.id   4879d83d8e642f949fb4807d2883e78a
#
_cell.length_a   1.000
_cell.length_b   1.000
_cell.length_c   1.000
_cell.angle_alpha   90.00
_cell.angle_beta   90.00
_cell.angle_gamma   90.00
#
_symmetry.space_group_name_H-M   'P 1'
#
loop_
_entity.id
_entity.type
_entity.pdbx_description
1 polymer ?
#
loop_
_entity_poly.entity_id
_entity_poly.type
_entity_poly.pdbx_seq_one_letter_code
_entity_poly.pdbx_strand_id
1 'polypeptide(L)'
;MSFRFQIEATDGLARAGRFFTPHGEVETPVFMPVGTVGTVKGVPQDTLEELGVQILLNNTYHLYLRPGVETVRELGGVQKFMAWDRPILTDSGGFQVFSLSDLRKVTEEGVSFRSHLDGSLHFFSPESAIAAEIGLGADIIMAFDECTEYPAERARAQASMEMTLRWAKRSKEYFEAHKEEVPWFREVRDSPFALRSSPDERLGEQSASVGKQKQVPRGLTSARDDNPDLMAHDGTAEAVPFQSNSEHPGSGEERMANGEQREGQTQAIFGIVQGGTYLDLRRESAERTVELDFPGYAIGGLSVGEPREMTYEMVNAAIPHLPVEKPRYLMGVGTPEEIVQYVARGVDMMDCVLPTRAARHGLLFTSEGRVTIKNARYAKDEGPLDPRCNCKVCQRYSRAYLRHLYSSNELLAQVLNTIHNLAYYLDTMRRVRQAIKAGEFATFLSGVRPPHLSVL
;
A
#
# COMPACT_ATOMS: atom_id res chain seq x y z
N MET A 1 -1.16 -20.09 -10.96
CA MET A 1 0.00 -20.62 -10.19
C MET A 1 -0.24 -20.28 -8.72
N SER A 2 0.02 -21.21 -7.80
CA SER A 2 0.01 -20.91 -6.36
C SER A 2 1.07 -19.86 -6.03
N PHE A 3 0.87 -19.07 -4.97
CA PHE A 3 1.86 -18.14 -4.44
C PHE A 3 3.22 -18.83 -4.28
N ARG A 4 4.27 -18.22 -4.80
CA ARG A 4 5.63 -18.77 -4.77
C ARG A 4 6.62 -17.65 -4.48
N PHE A 5 7.60 -17.93 -3.61
CA PHE A 5 8.73 -17.06 -3.33
C PHE A 5 10.03 -17.72 -3.79
N GLN A 6 10.92 -16.95 -4.39
CA GLN A 6 12.21 -17.43 -4.90
C GLN A 6 13.30 -16.45 -4.52
N ILE A 7 14.34 -16.92 -3.82
CA ILE A 7 15.55 -16.15 -3.53
C ILE A 7 16.49 -16.26 -4.72
N GLU A 8 17.01 -15.13 -5.21
CA GLU A 8 17.94 -15.01 -6.34
C GLU A 8 19.37 -14.76 -5.90
N ALA A 9 19.56 -13.98 -4.82
CA ALA A 9 20.88 -13.67 -4.28
C ALA A 9 20.79 -13.39 -2.77
N THR A 10 21.91 -13.58 -2.08
CA THR A 10 22.07 -13.28 -0.65
C THR A 10 23.40 -12.59 -0.38
N ASP A 11 23.43 -11.67 0.59
CA ASP A 11 24.64 -11.06 1.13
C ASP A 11 24.46 -10.90 2.65
N GLY A 12 25.11 -11.77 3.42
CA GLY A 12 24.83 -11.99 4.84
C GLY A 12 23.41 -12.54 5.04
N LEU A 13 22.61 -11.88 5.88
CA LEU A 13 21.19 -12.20 6.07
C LEU A 13 20.28 -11.50 5.06
N ALA A 14 20.79 -10.47 4.38
CA ALA A 14 20.03 -9.76 3.34
C ALA A 14 19.83 -10.67 2.13
N ARG A 15 18.63 -10.63 1.58
CA ARG A 15 18.26 -11.50 0.43
C ARG A 15 17.50 -10.69 -0.61
N ALA A 16 17.86 -10.91 -1.87
CA ALA A 16 17.13 -10.43 -3.04
C ALA A 16 16.44 -11.61 -3.70
N GLY A 17 15.20 -11.41 -4.08
CA GLY A 17 14.38 -12.45 -4.70
C GLY A 17 13.14 -11.87 -5.33
N ARG A 18 12.15 -12.71 -5.58
CA ARG A 18 10.82 -12.32 -6.05
C ARG A 18 9.74 -13.27 -5.58
N PHE A 19 8.53 -12.77 -5.45
CA PHE A 19 7.35 -13.59 -5.29
C PHE A 19 6.34 -13.32 -6.41
N PHE A 20 5.51 -14.32 -6.65
CA PHE A 20 4.52 -14.34 -7.73
C PHE A 20 3.12 -14.37 -7.14
N THR A 21 2.27 -13.48 -7.63
CA THR A 21 0.86 -13.35 -7.24
C THR A 21 -0.05 -13.42 -8.47
N PRO A 22 -1.36 -13.53 -8.28
CA PRO A 22 -2.31 -13.48 -9.40
C PRO A 22 -2.22 -12.21 -10.26
N HIS A 23 -1.82 -11.07 -9.68
CA HIS A 23 -1.71 -9.79 -10.40
C HIS A 23 -0.27 -9.39 -10.76
N GLY A 24 0.69 -10.31 -10.66
CA GLY A 24 2.05 -10.08 -11.13
C GLY A 24 3.13 -10.51 -10.15
N GLU A 25 4.38 -10.26 -10.54
CA GLU A 25 5.56 -10.53 -9.73
C GLU A 25 6.02 -9.28 -8.97
N VAL A 26 6.67 -9.50 -7.83
CA VAL A 26 7.24 -8.46 -6.99
C VAL A 26 8.67 -8.83 -6.62
N GLU A 27 9.61 -7.94 -6.94
CA GLU A 27 11.00 -8.08 -6.50
C GLU A 27 11.15 -7.72 -5.02
N THR A 28 11.92 -8.52 -4.28
CA THR A 28 12.25 -8.26 -2.87
C THR A 28 13.75 -7.96 -2.69
N PRO A 29 14.13 -7.17 -1.67
CA PRO A 29 13.29 -6.50 -0.70
C PRO A 29 12.39 -5.43 -1.34
N VAL A 30 11.17 -5.26 -0.81
CA VAL A 30 10.19 -4.30 -1.33
C VAL A 30 9.61 -3.41 -0.23
N PHE A 31 9.36 -2.15 -0.60
CA PHE A 31 8.57 -1.21 0.19
C PHE A 31 7.18 -1.07 -0.42
N MET A 32 6.15 -1.20 0.40
CA MET A 32 4.74 -1.10 0.01
C MET A 32 4.17 0.26 0.42
N PRO A 33 3.87 1.17 -0.51
CA PRO A 33 3.13 2.38 -0.19
C PRO A 33 1.74 2.06 0.37
N VAL A 34 1.32 2.81 1.40
CA VAL A 34 0.04 2.57 2.08
C VAL A 34 -1.09 3.34 1.40
N GLY A 35 -2.06 2.60 0.90
CA GLY A 35 -3.30 3.07 0.30
C GLY A 35 -4.50 2.86 1.24
N THR A 36 -4.60 3.65 2.32
CA THR A 36 -5.52 3.43 3.45
C THR A 36 -6.98 3.14 3.05
N VAL A 37 -7.53 3.89 2.10
CA VAL A 37 -8.91 3.77 1.61
C VAL A 37 -8.95 3.43 0.11
N GLY A 38 -8.06 2.56 -0.33
CA GLY A 38 -7.90 2.26 -1.76
C GLY A 38 -7.16 3.37 -2.52
N THR A 39 -6.37 4.20 -1.84
CA THR A 39 -5.56 5.24 -2.48
C THR A 39 -4.35 5.62 -1.64
N VAL A 40 -3.21 5.77 -2.28
CA VAL A 40 -2.04 6.44 -1.69
C VAL A 40 -2.32 7.94 -1.72
N LYS A 41 -2.44 8.55 -0.54
CA LYS A 41 -3.00 9.91 -0.39
C LYS A 41 -2.40 10.93 -1.34
N GLY A 42 -3.23 11.44 -2.25
CA GLY A 42 -2.88 12.49 -3.20
C GLY A 42 -2.01 12.04 -4.37
N VAL A 43 -1.85 10.73 -4.60
CA VAL A 43 -1.06 10.20 -5.71
C VAL A 43 -1.93 9.30 -6.59
N PRO A 44 -2.16 9.67 -7.86
CA PRO A 44 -2.91 8.83 -8.79
C PRO A 44 -2.11 7.58 -9.20
N GLN A 45 -2.80 6.56 -9.70
CA GLN A 45 -2.24 5.25 -10.02
C GLN A 45 -1.17 5.32 -11.12
N ASP A 46 -1.40 6.09 -12.18
CA ASP A 46 -0.40 6.33 -13.24
C ASP A 46 0.93 6.84 -12.70
N THR A 47 0.87 7.75 -11.73
CA THR A 47 2.07 8.25 -11.04
C THR A 47 2.75 7.17 -10.19
N LEU A 48 1.99 6.30 -9.52
CA LEU A 48 2.56 5.16 -8.78
C LEU A 48 3.22 4.15 -9.73
N GLU A 49 2.64 3.95 -10.91
CA GLU A 49 3.21 3.11 -11.97
C GLU A 49 4.51 3.69 -12.52
N GLU A 50 4.55 5.00 -12.81
CA GLU A 50 5.75 5.74 -13.23
C GLU A 50 6.87 5.67 -12.19
N LEU A 51 6.54 5.69 -10.91
CA LEU A 51 7.48 5.52 -9.80
C LEU A 51 8.00 4.09 -9.66
N GLY A 52 7.42 3.12 -10.38
CA GLY A 52 7.79 1.71 -10.30
C GLY A 52 7.27 1.00 -9.05
N VAL A 53 6.15 1.44 -8.47
CA VAL A 53 5.50 0.72 -7.39
C VAL A 53 5.04 -0.65 -7.89
N GLN A 54 5.45 -1.72 -7.21
CA GLN A 54 5.15 -3.09 -7.61
C GLN A 54 3.96 -3.67 -6.83
N ILE A 55 3.77 -3.24 -5.59
CA ILE A 55 2.72 -3.71 -4.69
C ILE A 55 2.27 -2.56 -3.78
N LEU A 56 0.98 -2.50 -3.48
CA LEU A 56 0.39 -1.57 -2.51
C LEU A 56 -0.11 -2.31 -1.28
N LEU A 57 -0.17 -1.61 -0.16
CA LEU A 57 -0.91 -2.07 1.02
C LEU A 57 -2.20 -1.27 1.16
N ASN A 58 -3.33 -1.95 1.33
CA ASN A 58 -4.62 -1.35 1.67
C ASN A 58 -5.08 -1.82 3.05
N ASN A 59 -5.87 -0.98 3.75
CA ASN A 59 -6.32 -1.33 5.09
C ASN A 59 -7.75 -1.91 5.07
N THR A 60 -7.89 -3.16 5.46
CA THR A 60 -9.17 -3.89 5.52
C THR A 60 -10.21 -3.16 6.35
N TYR A 61 -9.86 -2.71 7.55
CA TYR A 61 -10.75 -1.95 8.42
C TYR A 61 -11.42 -0.74 7.73
N HIS A 62 -10.62 0.06 7.02
CA HIS A 62 -11.12 1.26 6.35
C HIS A 62 -12.01 0.93 5.16
N LEU A 63 -11.64 -0.05 4.34
CA LEU A 63 -12.43 -0.48 3.17
C LEU A 63 -13.69 -1.22 3.60
N TYR A 64 -13.66 -1.97 4.70
CA TYR A 64 -14.83 -2.59 5.32
C TYR A 64 -15.87 -1.56 5.75
N LEU A 65 -15.44 -0.47 6.41
CA LEU A 65 -16.36 0.59 6.83
C LEU A 65 -16.85 1.45 5.67
N ARG A 66 -15.99 1.71 4.67
CA ARG A 66 -16.32 2.55 3.51
C ARG A 66 -15.39 2.24 2.33
N PRO A 67 -15.89 1.81 1.18
CA PRO A 67 -17.32 1.79 0.76
C PRO A 67 -18.10 0.59 1.26
N GLY A 68 -17.46 -0.36 1.94
CA GLY A 68 -18.02 -1.67 2.33
C GLY A 68 -17.51 -2.78 1.41
N VAL A 69 -17.32 -3.97 1.97
CA VAL A 69 -16.76 -5.13 1.28
C VAL A 69 -17.61 -5.53 0.08
N GLU A 70 -18.96 -5.53 0.23
CA GLU A 70 -19.87 -5.95 -0.84
C GLU A 70 -19.75 -5.04 -2.07
N THR A 71 -19.65 -3.72 -1.86
CA THR A 71 -19.44 -2.77 -2.97
C THR A 71 -18.16 -3.08 -3.75
N VAL A 72 -17.06 -3.37 -3.04
CA VAL A 72 -15.78 -3.69 -3.69
C VAL A 72 -15.86 -5.04 -4.40
N ARG A 73 -16.52 -6.03 -3.78
CA ARG A 73 -16.75 -7.37 -4.34
C ARG A 73 -17.54 -7.31 -5.65
N GLU A 74 -18.67 -6.59 -5.66
CA GLU A 74 -19.52 -6.41 -6.83
C GLU A 74 -18.79 -5.72 -8.00
N LEU A 75 -17.83 -4.84 -7.69
CA LEU A 75 -16.98 -4.16 -8.67
C LEU A 75 -15.76 -4.99 -9.11
N GLY A 76 -15.68 -6.27 -8.70
CA GLY A 76 -14.65 -7.21 -9.15
C GLY A 76 -13.33 -7.14 -8.34
N GLY A 77 -13.40 -6.69 -7.09
CA GLY A 77 -12.28 -6.63 -6.17
C GLY A 77 -11.54 -5.29 -6.16
N VAL A 78 -10.63 -5.15 -5.20
CA VAL A 78 -9.94 -3.88 -4.90
C VAL A 78 -9.06 -3.40 -6.06
N GLN A 79 -8.48 -4.29 -6.87
CA GLN A 79 -7.68 -3.93 -8.03
C GLN A 79 -8.53 -3.20 -9.08
N LYS A 80 -9.68 -3.78 -9.47
CA LYS A 80 -10.60 -3.14 -10.41
C LYS A 80 -11.22 -1.87 -9.84
N PHE A 81 -11.60 -1.90 -8.56
CA PHE A 81 -12.14 -0.74 -7.87
C PHE A 81 -11.18 0.45 -7.87
N MET A 82 -9.87 0.20 -7.71
CA MET A 82 -8.83 1.22 -7.71
C MET A 82 -8.27 1.56 -9.09
N ALA A 83 -8.60 0.80 -10.14
CA ALA A 83 -7.89 0.82 -11.42
C ALA A 83 -6.36 0.59 -11.25
N TRP A 84 -6.01 -0.45 -10.50
CA TRP A 84 -4.63 -0.84 -10.20
C TRP A 84 -4.40 -2.31 -10.56
N ASP A 85 -3.67 -2.56 -11.65
CA ASP A 85 -3.50 -3.91 -12.22
C ASP A 85 -2.37 -4.73 -11.59
N ARG A 86 -1.73 -4.23 -10.53
CA ARG A 86 -0.60 -4.87 -9.86
C ARG A 86 -0.99 -5.43 -8.49
N PRO A 87 -0.09 -6.21 -7.84
CA PRO A 87 -0.35 -6.80 -6.54
C PRO A 87 -0.81 -5.83 -5.46
N ILE A 88 -1.72 -6.31 -4.61
CA ILE A 88 -2.18 -5.62 -3.41
C ILE A 88 -2.09 -6.59 -2.23
N LEU A 89 -1.61 -6.09 -1.09
CA LEU A 89 -1.72 -6.71 0.22
C LEU A 89 -2.77 -5.96 1.04
N THR A 90 -3.69 -6.67 1.70
CA THR A 90 -4.54 -6.10 2.75
C THR A 90 -4.04 -6.52 4.13
N ASP A 91 -4.06 -5.59 5.09
CA ASP A 91 -3.81 -5.94 6.49
C ASP A 91 -5.03 -6.60 7.13
N SER A 92 -4.85 -7.21 8.32
CA SER A 92 -5.92 -7.89 9.06
C SER A 92 -7.03 -6.96 9.58
N GLY A 93 -6.78 -5.65 9.61
CA GLY A 93 -7.63 -4.66 10.29
C GLY A 93 -7.45 -4.61 11.81
N GLY A 94 -6.73 -5.55 12.41
CA GLY A 94 -6.55 -5.66 13.87
C GLY A 94 -5.91 -4.42 14.50
N PHE A 95 -4.86 -3.89 13.90
CA PHE A 95 -4.18 -2.67 14.38
C PHE A 95 -5.09 -1.44 14.36
N GLN A 96 -5.92 -1.24 13.32
CA GLN A 96 -6.82 -0.10 13.21
C GLN A 96 -7.94 -0.18 14.26
N VAL A 97 -8.47 -1.37 14.51
CA VAL A 97 -9.41 -1.61 15.61
C VAL A 97 -8.75 -1.29 16.94
N PHE A 98 -7.45 -1.63 17.09
CA PHE A 98 -6.68 -1.30 18.27
C PHE A 98 -6.47 0.22 18.43
N SER A 99 -6.07 0.92 17.38
CA SER A 99 -5.59 2.31 17.46
C SER A 99 -6.69 3.38 17.31
N LEU A 100 -7.81 3.06 16.65
CA LEU A 100 -8.87 4.04 16.30
C LEU A 100 -10.15 3.89 17.11
N SER A 101 -10.27 2.85 17.93
CA SER A 101 -11.48 2.60 18.72
C SER A 101 -11.20 2.73 20.21
N ASP A 102 -11.66 3.84 20.82
CA ASP A 102 -11.59 4.05 22.28
C ASP A 102 -12.44 3.05 23.06
N LEU A 103 -13.45 2.45 22.42
CA LEU A 103 -14.39 1.49 23.00
C LEU A 103 -14.31 0.17 22.22
N ARG A 104 -13.24 -0.59 22.46
CA ARG A 104 -13.12 -1.95 21.99
C ARG A 104 -13.24 -2.95 23.12
N LYS A 105 -13.82 -4.11 22.82
CA LYS A 105 -13.85 -5.26 23.73
C LYS A 105 -13.29 -6.45 22.99
N VAL A 106 -12.15 -6.96 23.48
CA VAL A 106 -11.48 -8.15 22.96
C VAL A 106 -11.96 -9.36 23.76
N THR A 107 -12.34 -10.43 23.06
CA THR A 107 -12.72 -11.73 23.63
C THR A 107 -12.06 -12.83 22.80
N GLU A 108 -12.16 -14.08 23.22
CA GLU A 108 -11.66 -15.22 22.45
C GLU A 108 -12.34 -15.35 21.07
N GLU A 109 -13.61 -14.97 20.98
CA GLU A 109 -14.40 -15.03 19.76
C GLU A 109 -13.96 -13.98 18.72
N GLY A 110 -13.48 -12.81 19.18
CA GLY A 110 -13.10 -11.69 18.34
C GLY A 110 -13.15 -10.35 19.06
N VAL A 111 -13.27 -9.27 18.30
CA VAL A 111 -13.22 -7.89 18.78
C VAL A 111 -14.48 -7.13 18.41
N SER A 112 -15.20 -6.63 19.42
CA SER A 112 -16.25 -5.63 19.23
C SER A 112 -15.65 -4.23 19.26
N PHE A 113 -16.03 -3.38 18.31
CA PHE A 113 -15.53 -2.00 18.21
C PHE A 113 -16.59 -1.06 17.67
N ARG A 114 -16.39 0.24 17.89
CA ARG A 114 -17.22 1.28 17.28
C ARG A 114 -16.51 1.92 16.10
N SER A 115 -17.24 2.08 15.01
CA SER A 115 -16.77 2.80 13.81
C SER A 115 -16.40 4.25 14.18
N HIS A 116 -15.23 4.69 13.76
CA HIS A 116 -14.79 6.08 13.91
C HIS A 116 -15.52 7.04 12.95
N LEU A 117 -16.31 6.52 12.01
CA LEU A 117 -17.04 7.33 11.02
C LEU A 117 -18.41 7.78 11.55
N ASP A 118 -19.14 6.87 12.21
CA ASP A 118 -20.55 7.05 12.59
C ASP A 118 -20.89 6.49 13.97
N GLY A 119 -19.93 5.87 14.67
CA GLY A 119 -20.12 5.27 15.98
C GLY A 119 -20.89 3.94 15.98
N SER A 120 -21.25 3.38 14.83
CA SER A 120 -21.91 2.07 14.73
C SER A 120 -21.08 0.96 15.37
N LEU A 121 -21.76 -0.03 15.95
CA LEU A 121 -21.11 -1.18 16.60
C LEU A 121 -20.83 -2.28 15.55
N HIS A 122 -19.59 -2.75 15.52
CA HIS A 122 -19.11 -3.81 14.64
C HIS A 122 -18.45 -4.92 15.46
N PHE A 123 -18.33 -6.09 14.85
CA PHE A 123 -17.62 -7.23 15.42
C PHE A 123 -16.76 -7.90 14.35
N PHE A 124 -15.47 -8.04 14.64
CA PHE A 124 -14.55 -8.86 13.87
C PHE A 124 -14.17 -10.11 14.65
N SER A 125 -14.51 -11.28 14.09
CA SER A 125 -13.87 -12.54 14.44
C SER A 125 -12.76 -12.85 13.41
N PRO A 126 -11.86 -13.81 13.65
CA PRO A 126 -10.93 -14.29 12.65
C PRO A 126 -11.61 -14.63 11.33
N GLU A 127 -12.75 -15.30 11.37
CA GLU A 127 -13.52 -15.71 10.20
C GLU A 127 -14.09 -14.51 9.44
N SER A 128 -14.69 -13.55 10.15
CA SER A 128 -15.30 -12.38 9.50
C SER A 128 -14.25 -11.41 8.93
N ALA A 129 -13.07 -11.30 9.57
CA ALA A 129 -11.96 -10.52 9.04
C ALA A 129 -11.45 -11.14 7.74
N ILE A 130 -11.21 -12.46 7.70
CA ILE A 130 -10.79 -13.17 6.49
C ILE A 130 -11.88 -13.13 5.41
N ALA A 131 -13.18 -13.24 5.77
CA ALA A 131 -14.27 -13.07 4.81
C ALA A 131 -14.24 -11.67 4.15
N ALA A 132 -13.94 -10.64 4.94
CA ALA A 132 -13.79 -9.28 4.42
C ALA A 132 -12.60 -9.18 3.44
N GLU A 133 -11.44 -9.74 3.79
CA GLU A 133 -10.24 -9.71 2.92
C GLU A 133 -10.42 -10.54 1.64
N ILE A 134 -11.11 -11.71 1.72
CA ILE A 134 -11.51 -12.49 0.54
C ILE A 134 -12.42 -11.63 -0.36
N GLY A 135 -13.42 -10.97 0.23
CA GLY A 135 -14.35 -10.12 -0.50
C GLY A 135 -13.70 -8.88 -1.12
N LEU A 136 -12.67 -8.31 -0.49
CA LEU A 136 -11.87 -7.23 -1.05
C LEU A 136 -11.01 -7.69 -2.24
N GLY A 137 -10.55 -8.94 -2.23
CA GLY A 137 -9.86 -9.53 -3.38
C GLY A 137 -8.39 -9.15 -3.51
N ALA A 138 -7.68 -8.79 -2.45
CA ALA A 138 -6.23 -8.56 -2.49
C ALA A 138 -5.46 -9.85 -2.82
N ASP A 139 -4.21 -9.75 -3.29
CA ASP A 139 -3.37 -10.91 -3.59
C ASP A 139 -2.84 -11.59 -2.33
N ILE A 140 -2.49 -10.77 -1.34
CA ILE A 140 -1.98 -11.22 -0.04
C ILE A 140 -2.89 -10.67 1.04
N ILE A 141 -3.32 -11.54 1.94
CA ILE A 141 -4.15 -11.21 3.09
C ILE A 141 -3.45 -11.63 4.38
N MET A 142 -3.84 -11.08 5.51
CA MET A 142 -3.18 -11.30 6.79
C MET A 142 -4.09 -12.05 7.76
N ALA A 143 -3.57 -13.05 8.45
CA ALA A 143 -4.30 -13.69 9.55
C ALA A 143 -4.68 -12.64 10.61
N PHE A 144 -5.89 -12.77 11.17
CA PHE A 144 -6.36 -11.82 12.18
C PHE A 144 -5.54 -11.97 13.47
N ASP A 145 -5.05 -10.85 14.00
CA ASP A 145 -4.14 -10.79 15.14
C ASP A 145 -4.57 -9.76 16.19
N GLU A 146 -4.06 -9.90 17.40
CA GLU A 146 -4.17 -8.89 18.44
C GLU A 146 -2.84 -8.16 18.63
N CYS A 147 -2.82 -6.87 18.29
CA CYS A 147 -1.69 -5.98 18.57
C CYS A 147 -1.78 -5.48 20.01
N THR A 148 -0.73 -5.69 20.82
CA THR A 148 -0.63 -5.15 22.17
C THR A 148 -0.08 -3.73 22.19
N GLU A 149 -0.48 -2.99 23.21
CA GLU A 149 0.09 -1.66 23.54
C GLU A 149 1.56 -1.76 23.95
N TYR A 150 2.27 -0.63 23.88
CA TYR A 150 3.60 -0.47 24.46
C TYR A 150 3.59 0.67 25.49
N PRO A 151 4.16 0.46 26.70
CA PRO A 151 4.65 -0.82 27.23
C PRO A 151 3.50 -1.75 27.63
N ALA A 152 3.69 -3.06 27.48
CA ALA A 152 2.78 -4.07 27.98
C ALA A 152 3.47 -4.95 29.01
N GLU A 153 2.75 -5.37 30.05
CA GLU A 153 3.27 -6.37 31.00
C GLU A 153 3.44 -7.74 30.30
N ARG A 154 4.41 -8.53 30.77
CA ARG A 154 4.72 -9.83 30.16
C ARG A 154 3.52 -10.76 30.09
N ALA A 155 2.72 -10.85 31.16
CA ALA A 155 1.53 -11.69 31.19
C ALA A 155 0.49 -11.25 30.13
N ARG A 156 0.34 -9.94 29.90
CA ARG A 156 -0.54 -9.38 28.88
C ARG A 156 -0.02 -9.70 27.47
N ALA A 157 1.29 -9.53 27.21
CA ALA A 157 1.91 -9.86 25.94
C ALA A 157 1.80 -11.36 25.62
N GLN A 158 1.98 -12.23 26.64
CA GLN A 158 1.83 -13.67 26.49
C GLN A 158 0.38 -14.05 26.17
N ALA A 159 -0.59 -13.52 26.91
CA ALA A 159 -2.01 -13.80 26.66
C ALA A 159 -2.44 -13.38 25.25
N SER A 160 -1.97 -12.23 24.77
CA SER A 160 -2.20 -11.75 23.41
C SER A 160 -1.55 -12.65 22.35
N MET A 161 -0.31 -13.06 22.56
CA MET A 161 0.40 -13.99 21.69
C MET A 161 -0.38 -15.32 21.55
N GLU A 162 -0.79 -15.89 22.66
CA GLU A 162 -1.56 -17.14 22.68
C GLU A 162 -2.90 -17.00 21.95
N MET A 163 -3.61 -15.90 22.14
CA MET A 163 -4.84 -15.63 21.43
C MET A 163 -4.61 -15.44 19.93
N THR A 164 -3.58 -14.68 19.54
CA THR A 164 -3.19 -14.51 18.12
C THR A 164 -2.91 -15.85 17.46
N LEU A 165 -2.22 -16.78 18.11
CA LEU A 165 -1.96 -18.13 17.58
C LEU A 165 -3.25 -18.92 17.34
N ARG A 166 -4.21 -18.86 18.27
CA ARG A 166 -5.53 -19.50 18.09
C ARG A 166 -6.31 -18.84 16.95
N TRP A 167 -6.28 -17.51 16.86
CA TRP A 167 -6.92 -16.76 15.79
C TRP A 167 -6.26 -17.02 14.44
N ALA A 168 -4.94 -17.14 14.37
CA ALA A 168 -4.22 -17.49 13.15
C ALA A 168 -4.66 -18.85 12.60
N LYS A 169 -4.85 -19.85 13.48
CA LYS A 169 -5.38 -21.16 13.09
C LYS A 169 -6.80 -21.04 12.53
N ARG A 170 -7.71 -20.34 13.20
CA ARG A 170 -9.11 -20.12 12.76
C ARG A 170 -9.14 -19.35 11.43
N SER A 171 -8.30 -18.32 11.28
CA SER A 171 -8.14 -17.56 10.03
C SER A 171 -7.74 -18.46 8.87
N LYS A 172 -6.75 -19.32 9.08
CA LYS A 172 -6.29 -20.26 8.04
C LYS A 172 -7.36 -21.29 7.68
N GLU A 173 -8.02 -21.89 8.66
CA GLU A 173 -9.09 -22.86 8.44
C GLU A 173 -10.25 -22.25 7.64
N TYR A 174 -10.67 -21.03 7.98
CA TYR A 174 -11.69 -20.32 7.23
C TYR A 174 -11.24 -19.99 5.81
N PHE A 175 -10.01 -19.46 5.65
CA PHE A 175 -9.44 -19.16 4.33
C PHE A 175 -9.41 -20.38 3.43
N GLU A 176 -8.90 -21.53 3.90
CA GLU A 176 -8.82 -22.75 3.08
C GLU A 176 -10.19 -23.23 2.60
N ALA A 177 -11.24 -23.02 3.40
CA ALA A 177 -12.61 -23.38 3.02
C ALA A 177 -13.26 -22.41 2.03
N HIS A 178 -12.82 -21.14 1.94
CA HIS A 178 -13.51 -20.08 1.20
C HIS A 178 -12.62 -19.35 0.16
N LYS A 179 -11.36 -19.72 -0.01
CA LYS A 179 -10.39 -19.03 -0.88
C LYS A 179 -10.81 -18.90 -2.35
N GLU A 180 -11.73 -19.74 -2.81
CA GLU A 180 -12.29 -19.69 -4.16
C GLU A 180 -13.43 -18.68 -4.31
N GLU A 181 -13.84 -18.01 -3.23
CA GLU A 181 -14.86 -16.96 -3.25
C GLU A 181 -14.31 -15.57 -3.56
N VAL A 182 -13.00 -15.45 -3.81
CA VAL A 182 -12.37 -14.20 -4.19
C VAL A 182 -13.01 -13.64 -5.48
N PRO A 183 -13.29 -12.33 -5.59
CA PRO A 183 -14.09 -11.75 -6.66
C PRO A 183 -13.58 -12.06 -8.08
N TRP A 184 -12.27 -12.05 -8.27
CA TRP A 184 -11.63 -12.31 -9.56
C TRP A 184 -11.46 -13.79 -9.91
N PHE A 185 -11.80 -14.74 -9.00
CA PHE A 185 -11.71 -16.17 -9.26
C PHE A 185 -12.79 -16.63 -10.27
N ARG A 186 -13.97 -15.99 -10.24
CA ARG A 186 -15.14 -16.37 -11.05
C ARG A 186 -15.22 -15.71 -12.41
N GLU A 187 -14.34 -14.77 -12.72
CA GLU A 187 -14.47 -13.99 -13.93
C GLU A 187 -13.48 -14.31 -15.03
N VAL A 188 -14.04 -14.85 -16.14
CA VAL A 188 -13.69 -14.39 -17.49
C VAL A 188 -14.94 -14.39 -18.41
N ARG A 189 -16.13 -14.76 -17.97
CA ARG A 189 -17.26 -15.00 -18.90
C ARG A 189 -18.30 -13.88 -19.04
N ASP A 190 -18.50 -13.00 -18.07
CA ASP A 190 -19.70 -12.12 -18.09
C ASP A 190 -19.45 -10.64 -17.70
N SER A 191 -18.30 -10.05 -17.93
CA SER A 191 -18.12 -8.63 -17.65
C SER A 191 -18.61 -7.75 -18.80
N PRO A 192 -19.61 -6.85 -18.58
CA PRO A 192 -20.02 -5.84 -19.56
C PRO A 192 -18.91 -4.83 -19.91
N PHE A 193 -17.82 -4.80 -19.16
CA PHE A 193 -16.67 -3.93 -19.38
C PHE A 193 -15.56 -4.54 -20.26
N ALA A 194 -15.61 -5.83 -20.56
CA ALA A 194 -14.68 -6.50 -21.48
C ALA A 194 -14.80 -6.04 -22.94
N LEU A 195 -15.77 -5.21 -23.28
CA LEU A 195 -16.08 -4.75 -24.65
C LEU A 195 -15.54 -3.33 -24.98
N ARG A 196 -14.66 -2.74 -24.17
CA ARG A 196 -14.10 -1.40 -24.46
C ARG A 196 -12.65 -1.36 -24.91
N SER A 197 -12.08 -2.46 -25.34
CA SER A 197 -10.73 -2.47 -25.93
C SER A 197 -10.75 -3.09 -27.34
N SER A 198 -11.31 -2.36 -28.31
CA SER A 198 -10.87 -2.35 -29.70
C SER A 198 -11.62 -1.27 -30.50
N PRO A 199 -10.94 -0.21 -30.92
CA PRO A 199 -11.50 0.72 -31.91
C PRO A 199 -10.95 0.40 -33.30
N ASP A 200 -11.17 -0.83 -33.82
CA ASP A 200 -10.94 -1.07 -35.23
C ASP A 200 -11.67 -2.35 -35.66
N GLU A 201 -12.92 -2.15 -36.05
CA GLU A 201 -13.62 -2.94 -37.08
C GLU A 201 -15.09 -2.53 -37.12
N ARG A 202 -15.35 -1.37 -37.75
CA ARG A 202 -16.63 -1.10 -38.40
C ARG A 202 -16.53 0.08 -39.37
N LEU A 203 -16.00 -0.18 -40.53
CA LEU A 203 -16.38 0.52 -41.74
C LEU A 203 -17.00 -0.51 -42.67
N GLY A 204 -18.30 -0.45 -42.82
CA GLY A 204 -19.02 -1.29 -43.78
C GLY A 204 -20.52 -1.19 -43.57
N GLU A 205 -21.14 -0.22 -44.29
CA GLU A 205 -22.53 -0.24 -44.80
C GLU A 205 -23.69 -0.31 -43.80
N GLN A 206 -24.50 0.72 -43.63
CA GLN A 206 -25.71 0.96 -44.44
C GLN A 206 -26.48 2.21 -44.00
N SER A 207 -27.02 2.84 -45.00
CA SER A 207 -27.83 4.04 -45.06
C SER A 207 -29.19 3.98 -44.36
N ALA A 208 -29.60 5.19 -43.92
CA ALA A 208 -30.98 5.70 -43.89
C ALA A 208 -32.02 5.13 -42.90
N SER A 209 -32.38 5.95 -41.92
CA SER A 209 -33.76 6.46 -41.84
C SER A 209 -33.88 7.57 -40.75
N VAL A 210 -34.52 8.64 -41.20
CA VAL A 210 -34.98 9.84 -40.50
C VAL A 210 -36.08 9.48 -39.50
N GLY A 211 -36.04 10.04 -38.28
CA GLY A 211 -37.26 10.01 -37.46
C GLY A 211 -37.19 10.50 -36.04
N LYS A 212 -37.50 11.77 -35.82
CA LYS A 212 -38.24 12.37 -34.69
C LYS A 212 -37.52 12.69 -33.37
N GLN A 213 -37.35 13.98 -33.20
CA GLN A 213 -37.18 14.74 -31.95
C GLN A 213 -38.21 14.33 -30.87
N LYS A 214 -37.77 14.20 -29.62
CA LYS A 214 -38.64 14.39 -28.46
C LYS A 214 -37.98 15.40 -27.53
N GLN A 215 -38.78 16.46 -27.25
CA GLN A 215 -38.51 17.59 -26.36
C GLN A 215 -38.33 17.16 -24.91
N VAL A 216 -37.42 17.85 -24.24
CA VAL A 216 -37.25 17.82 -22.79
C VAL A 216 -38.07 18.97 -22.17
N PRO A 217 -38.84 18.76 -21.11
CA PRO A 217 -39.57 19.82 -20.42
C PRO A 217 -38.64 20.68 -19.55
N ARG A 218 -38.79 21.99 -19.66
CA ARG A 218 -38.29 23.00 -18.72
C ARG A 218 -39.21 23.08 -17.49
N GLY A 219 -38.59 23.32 -16.31
CA GLY A 219 -39.29 23.90 -15.18
C GLY A 219 -38.74 23.48 -13.83
N LEU A 220 -38.11 24.43 -13.11
CA LEU A 220 -38.45 25.06 -11.85
C LEU A 220 -37.17 25.67 -11.26
N THR A 221 -36.98 26.98 -11.33
CA THR A 221 -37.02 28.10 -10.37
C THR A 221 -36.81 27.66 -8.90
N SER A 222 -36.04 28.27 -8.04
CA SER A 222 -35.44 29.57 -7.81
C SER A 222 -34.77 29.55 -6.44
N ALA A 223 -33.66 30.20 -6.25
CA ALA A 223 -33.40 31.01 -5.06
C ALA A 223 -32.23 31.96 -5.35
N ARG A 224 -32.50 33.21 -5.13
CA ARG A 224 -31.64 34.37 -5.24
C ARG A 224 -30.57 34.34 -4.15
N ASP A 225 -29.36 34.81 -4.48
CA ASP A 225 -28.73 35.85 -3.63
C ASP A 225 -27.81 36.71 -4.49
N ASP A 226 -28.00 38.02 -4.25
CA ASP A 226 -27.44 39.14 -4.97
C ASP A 226 -25.97 39.38 -4.57
N ASN A 227 -25.11 39.63 -5.54
CA ASN A 227 -24.17 40.75 -5.46
C ASN A 227 -23.65 41.11 -6.86
N PRO A 228 -23.80 42.39 -7.29
CA PRO A 228 -23.33 42.85 -8.57
C PRO A 228 -21.93 43.50 -8.45
N ASP A 229 -21.22 43.45 -9.57
CA ASP A 229 -20.04 44.20 -9.97
C ASP A 229 -18.80 43.32 -10.20
N LEU A 230 -18.64 42.95 -11.47
CA LEU A 230 -17.35 43.01 -12.16
C LEU A 230 -17.54 42.90 -13.68
N MET A 231 -17.12 43.95 -14.31
CA MET A 231 -17.15 44.33 -15.73
C MET A 231 -16.80 43.20 -16.72
N ALA A 232 -17.51 43.27 -17.84
CA ALA A 232 -17.29 42.55 -19.06
C ALA A 232 -15.94 42.90 -19.71
N HIS A 233 -15.20 41.86 -20.12
CA HIS A 233 -14.28 41.93 -21.26
C HIS A 233 -14.60 40.80 -22.22
N ASP A 234 -15.09 41.22 -23.37
CA ASP A 234 -15.30 40.44 -24.58
C ASP A 234 -13.94 39.99 -25.12
N GLY A 235 -13.79 38.71 -25.36
CA GLY A 235 -12.59 38.11 -25.94
C GLY A 235 -12.91 36.74 -26.51
N THR A 236 -13.40 36.73 -27.76
CA THR A 236 -13.54 35.54 -28.57
C THR A 236 -12.17 34.87 -28.78
N ALA A 237 -11.94 33.73 -28.15
CA ALA A 237 -10.83 32.85 -28.47
C ALA A 237 -11.36 31.61 -29.22
N GLU A 238 -11.02 31.51 -30.48
CA GLU A 238 -11.23 30.31 -31.31
C GLU A 238 -10.47 29.11 -30.72
N ALA A 239 -11.18 28.02 -30.53
CA ALA A 239 -10.58 26.76 -30.10
C ALA A 239 -9.78 26.14 -31.27
N VAL A 240 -8.48 26.06 -31.11
CA VAL A 240 -7.59 25.30 -32.01
C VAL A 240 -7.61 23.83 -31.56
N PRO A 241 -7.84 22.85 -32.45
CA PRO A 241 -7.80 21.42 -32.08
C PRO A 241 -6.38 21.01 -31.74
N PHE A 242 -6.21 20.42 -30.57
CA PHE A 242 -4.96 19.82 -30.10
C PHE A 242 -4.72 18.51 -30.87
N GLN A 243 -3.77 18.50 -31.80
CA GLN A 243 -3.26 17.27 -32.38
C GLN A 243 -2.20 16.68 -31.44
N SER A 244 -2.52 15.56 -30.80
CA SER A 244 -1.55 14.77 -30.05
C SER A 244 -0.84 13.81 -30.99
N ASN A 245 0.37 14.15 -31.40
CA ASN A 245 1.33 13.18 -31.90
C ASN A 245 2.15 12.69 -30.72
N SER A 246 1.89 11.48 -30.26
CA SER A 246 2.82 10.70 -29.46
C SER A 246 2.77 9.25 -29.91
N GLU A 247 3.64 8.92 -30.86
CA GLU A 247 4.00 7.54 -31.13
C GLU A 247 4.85 7.05 -29.96
N HIS A 248 4.31 6.15 -29.16
CA HIS A 248 5.07 5.29 -28.24
C HIS A 248 5.08 3.88 -28.84
N PRO A 249 6.24 3.31 -29.15
CA PRO A 249 6.32 1.93 -29.59
C PRO A 249 6.29 0.98 -28.39
N GLY A 250 5.40 -0.01 -28.44
CA GLY A 250 5.57 -1.29 -27.77
C GLY A 250 5.07 -1.40 -26.34
N SER A 251 3.84 -1.89 -26.18
CA SER A 251 3.43 -2.70 -25.03
C SER A 251 2.05 -3.40 -25.21
N GLY A 252 1.57 -3.49 -26.46
CA GLY A 252 0.26 -4.10 -26.74
C GLY A 252 0.22 -5.63 -26.65
N GLU A 253 1.35 -6.31 -26.86
CA GLU A 253 1.37 -7.79 -26.91
C GLU A 253 1.62 -8.46 -25.55
N GLU A 254 2.28 -7.83 -24.62
CA GLU A 254 2.49 -8.40 -23.26
C GLU A 254 1.26 -8.30 -22.35
N ARG A 255 0.31 -7.39 -22.61
CA ARG A 255 -0.92 -7.24 -21.81
C ARG A 255 -1.94 -8.35 -22.05
N MET A 256 -1.92 -9.02 -23.19
CA MET A 256 -2.86 -10.12 -23.50
C MET A 256 -2.47 -11.44 -22.84
N ALA A 257 -1.22 -11.66 -22.48
CA ALA A 257 -0.74 -12.88 -21.85
C ALA A 257 -1.13 -13.02 -20.37
N ASN A 258 -1.45 -11.91 -19.67
CA ASN A 258 -1.79 -11.94 -18.24
C ASN A 258 -3.25 -12.35 -17.93
N GLY A 259 -4.15 -12.31 -18.91
CA GLY A 259 -5.57 -12.68 -18.72
C GLY A 259 -5.82 -14.20 -18.67
N GLU A 260 -5.02 -14.99 -19.37
CA GLU A 260 -5.23 -16.44 -19.48
C GLU A 260 -4.67 -17.26 -18.31
N GLN A 261 -3.84 -16.68 -17.43
CA GLN A 261 -3.13 -17.44 -16.37
C GLN A 261 -3.85 -17.40 -15.00
N ARG A 262 -5.01 -16.78 -14.88
CA ARG A 262 -5.68 -16.57 -13.57
C ARG A 262 -6.62 -17.72 -13.15
N GLU A 263 -6.95 -18.66 -14.03
CA GLU A 263 -7.77 -19.81 -13.65
C GLU A 263 -7.04 -20.70 -12.63
N GLY A 264 -7.64 -20.87 -11.45
CA GLY A 264 -7.10 -21.71 -10.36
C GLY A 264 -6.08 -21.01 -9.44
N GLN A 265 -5.90 -19.69 -9.55
CA GLN A 265 -5.08 -18.94 -8.59
C GLN A 265 -5.95 -18.42 -7.44
N THR A 266 -5.40 -18.43 -6.23
CA THR A 266 -6.04 -17.89 -5.03
C THR A 266 -5.13 -16.88 -4.36
N GLN A 267 -5.69 -16.12 -3.42
CA GLN A 267 -4.92 -15.26 -2.52
C GLN A 267 -3.91 -16.09 -1.72
N ALA A 268 -2.92 -15.42 -1.13
CA ALA A 268 -2.02 -15.99 -0.12
C ALA A 268 -2.34 -15.39 1.24
N ILE A 269 -2.55 -16.21 2.26
CA ILE A 269 -2.70 -15.76 3.65
C ILE A 269 -1.37 -15.84 4.38
N PHE A 270 -0.93 -14.74 5.03
CA PHE A 270 0.29 -14.70 5.83
C PHE A 270 -0.04 -14.78 7.33
N GLY A 271 0.78 -15.53 8.07
CA GLY A 271 0.72 -15.58 9.53
C GLY A 271 1.43 -14.37 10.16
N ILE A 272 0.98 -13.94 11.35
CA ILE A 272 1.58 -12.80 12.07
C ILE A 272 2.18 -13.29 13.40
N VAL A 273 3.47 -13.01 13.58
CA VAL A 273 4.22 -13.24 14.81
C VAL A 273 4.02 -12.07 15.76
N GLN A 274 3.47 -12.33 16.94
CA GLN A 274 3.30 -11.37 18.04
C GLN A 274 4.26 -11.70 19.20
N GLY A 275 4.11 -11.12 20.38
CA GLY A 275 4.95 -11.40 21.56
C GLY A 275 5.45 -10.14 22.27
N GLY A 276 4.90 -8.96 21.90
CA GLY A 276 5.30 -7.67 22.48
C GLY A 276 6.80 -7.41 22.34
N THR A 277 7.43 -6.92 23.42
CA THR A 277 8.86 -6.64 23.49
C THR A 277 9.62 -7.67 24.33
N TYR A 278 9.22 -8.95 24.24
CA TYR A 278 9.82 -10.07 24.97
C TYR A 278 10.45 -11.06 24.02
N LEU A 279 11.77 -11.23 24.07
CA LEU A 279 12.57 -12.06 23.16
C LEU A 279 12.11 -13.53 23.11
N ASP A 280 11.82 -14.10 24.28
CA ASP A 280 11.35 -15.48 24.41
C ASP A 280 9.94 -15.66 23.82
N LEU A 281 9.05 -14.70 24.02
CA LEU A 281 7.70 -14.77 23.44
C LEU A 281 7.76 -14.57 21.90
N ARG A 282 8.64 -13.70 21.39
CA ARG A 282 8.85 -13.53 19.93
C ARG A 282 9.34 -14.81 19.28
N ARG A 283 10.29 -15.50 19.91
CA ARG A 283 10.76 -16.80 19.44
C ARG A 283 9.65 -17.83 19.46
N GLU A 284 9.00 -18.03 20.60
CA GLU A 284 7.92 -19.00 20.76
C GLU A 284 6.78 -18.73 19.75
N SER A 285 6.39 -17.48 19.59
CA SER A 285 5.37 -17.07 18.61
C SER A 285 5.79 -17.44 17.19
N ALA A 286 7.06 -17.17 16.79
CA ALA A 286 7.55 -17.50 15.48
C ALA A 286 7.52 -19.01 15.23
N GLU A 287 8.06 -19.81 16.16
CA GLU A 287 8.09 -21.28 16.08
C GLU A 287 6.67 -21.84 15.91
N ARG A 288 5.71 -21.44 16.75
CA ARG A 288 4.33 -21.93 16.73
C ARG A 288 3.51 -21.41 15.55
N THR A 289 3.79 -20.21 15.05
CA THR A 289 3.16 -19.70 13.81
C THR A 289 3.64 -20.47 12.59
N VAL A 290 4.92 -20.89 12.58
CA VAL A 290 5.49 -21.73 11.50
C VAL A 290 4.85 -23.12 11.46
N GLU A 291 4.49 -23.71 12.60
CA GLU A 291 3.75 -24.99 12.66
C GLU A 291 2.42 -24.95 11.90
N LEU A 292 1.83 -23.77 11.76
CA LEU A 292 0.61 -23.56 10.98
C LEU A 292 0.85 -23.53 9.45
N ASP A 293 2.09 -23.52 8.98
CA ASP A 293 2.51 -23.57 7.56
C ASP A 293 1.81 -22.53 6.67
N PHE A 294 2.11 -21.26 6.90
CA PHE A 294 1.66 -20.17 6.02
C PHE A 294 2.57 -20.00 4.80
N PRO A 295 2.05 -19.48 3.65
CA PRO A 295 2.85 -19.09 2.49
C PRO A 295 3.89 -18.01 2.76
N GLY A 296 3.68 -17.17 3.80
CA GLY A 296 4.58 -16.10 4.24
C GLY A 296 4.31 -15.72 5.69
N TYR A 297 5.24 -14.98 6.29
CA TYR A 297 5.19 -14.63 7.71
C TYR A 297 5.45 -13.15 7.91
N ALA A 298 4.62 -12.51 8.74
CA ALA A 298 4.81 -11.14 9.17
C ALA A 298 5.25 -11.07 10.63
N ILE A 299 6.00 -10.02 10.97
CA ILE A 299 6.34 -9.64 12.34
C ILE A 299 5.53 -8.40 12.66
N GLY A 300 4.52 -8.55 13.51
CA GLY A 300 3.59 -7.50 13.91
C GLY A 300 3.83 -7.00 15.33
N GLY A 301 3.03 -6.02 15.79
CA GLY A 301 3.06 -5.47 17.14
C GLY A 301 4.37 -4.78 17.50
N LEU A 302 5.04 -4.17 16.53
CA LEU A 302 6.22 -3.32 16.68
C LEU A 302 5.94 -1.95 16.06
N SER A 303 6.81 -0.96 16.34
CA SER A 303 6.60 0.47 15.98
C SER A 303 5.33 1.08 16.59
N VAL A 304 5.00 0.63 17.80
CA VAL A 304 3.84 1.10 18.59
C VAL A 304 4.26 2.03 19.74
N GLY A 305 5.52 2.49 19.75
CA GLY A 305 6.06 3.44 20.73
C GLY A 305 7.33 2.99 21.45
N GLU A 306 7.81 1.76 21.19
CA GLU A 306 9.05 1.25 21.74
C GLU A 306 10.28 1.93 21.11
N PRO A 307 11.44 1.96 21.84
CA PRO A 307 12.71 2.39 21.27
C PRO A 307 13.11 1.53 20.07
N ARG A 308 13.71 2.16 19.07
CA ARG A 308 14.14 1.51 17.81
C ARG A 308 15.06 0.30 18.02
N GLU A 309 15.99 0.42 18.94
CA GLU A 309 16.94 -0.64 19.29
C GLU A 309 16.19 -1.90 19.74
N MET A 310 15.12 -1.71 20.51
CA MET A 310 14.23 -2.79 20.95
C MET A 310 13.51 -3.44 19.76
N THR A 311 13.04 -2.65 18.79
CA THR A 311 12.46 -3.20 17.55
C THR A 311 13.47 -4.09 16.82
N TYR A 312 14.74 -3.67 16.70
CA TYR A 312 15.79 -4.50 16.10
C TYR A 312 16.03 -5.81 16.86
N GLU A 313 16.03 -5.76 18.20
CA GLU A 313 16.17 -6.96 19.02
C GLU A 313 15.01 -7.94 18.81
N MET A 314 13.77 -7.44 18.75
CA MET A 314 12.59 -8.27 18.52
C MET A 314 12.61 -8.92 17.12
N VAL A 315 13.04 -8.18 16.09
CA VAL A 315 13.23 -8.72 14.74
C VAL A 315 14.31 -9.81 14.75
N ASN A 316 15.45 -9.58 15.41
CA ASN A 316 16.53 -10.56 15.55
C ASN A 316 16.08 -11.82 16.32
N ALA A 317 15.12 -11.70 17.24
CA ALA A 317 14.58 -12.82 17.99
C ALA A 317 13.60 -13.69 17.14
N ALA A 318 12.87 -13.07 16.20
CA ALA A 318 11.87 -13.78 15.38
C ALA A 318 12.48 -14.39 14.10
N ILE A 319 13.30 -13.64 13.37
CA ILE A 319 13.80 -14.01 12.02
C ILE A 319 14.47 -15.40 11.96
N PRO A 320 15.34 -15.82 12.91
CA PRO A 320 15.99 -17.15 12.83
C PRO A 320 15.03 -18.33 12.89
N HIS A 321 13.81 -18.13 13.38
CA HIS A 321 12.77 -19.15 13.53
C HIS A 321 11.78 -19.16 12.37
N LEU A 322 11.90 -18.23 11.40
CA LEU A 322 11.08 -18.18 10.19
C LEU A 322 11.75 -18.93 9.04
N PRO A 323 10.99 -19.72 8.23
CA PRO A 323 11.54 -20.47 7.10
C PRO A 323 12.31 -19.58 6.11
N VAL A 324 13.43 -20.09 5.60
CA VAL A 324 14.25 -19.35 4.65
C VAL A 324 13.54 -19.21 3.30
N GLU A 325 12.80 -20.20 2.89
CA GLU A 325 12.09 -20.26 1.59
C GLU A 325 10.77 -19.49 1.55
N LYS A 326 10.40 -18.83 2.66
CA LYS A 326 9.18 -18.03 2.74
C LYS A 326 9.51 -16.53 2.87
N PRO A 327 8.68 -15.63 2.33
CA PRO A 327 8.88 -14.19 2.50
C PRO A 327 8.60 -13.75 3.94
N ARG A 328 9.36 -12.75 4.40
CA ARG A 328 9.32 -12.19 5.75
C ARG A 328 8.94 -10.73 5.68
N TYR A 329 7.82 -10.39 6.26
CA TYR A 329 7.25 -9.05 6.25
C TYR A 329 7.35 -8.41 7.63
N LEU A 330 7.95 -7.22 7.73
CA LEU A 330 7.94 -6.42 8.96
C LEU A 330 6.95 -5.28 8.79
N MET A 331 5.92 -5.27 9.63
CA MET A 331 4.76 -4.39 9.51
C MET A 331 5.02 -2.99 10.08
N GLY A 332 4.58 -1.95 9.38
CA GLY A 332 4.47 -0.59 9.89
C GLY A 332 5.77 0.18 10.09
N VAL A 333 6.88 -0.23 9.46
CA VAL A 333 8.21 0.35 9.63
C VAL A 333 8.73 0.95 8.32
N GLY A 334 9.57 1.89 8.29
CA GLY A 334 10.29 2.79 9.16
C GLY A 334 10.82 3.95 8.30
N THR A 335 11.87 4.67 8.73
CA THR A 335 12.58 5.65 7.87
C THR A 335 13.38 4.94 6.77
N PRO A 336 13.85 5.65 5.72
CA PRO A 336 14.69 5.03 4.68
C PRO A 336 15.94 4.34 5.23
N GLU A 337 16.54 4.89 6.27
CA GLU A 337 17.71 4.30 6.91
C GLU A 337 17.36 3.02 7.68
N GLU A 338 16.19 3.01 8.35
CA GLU A 338 15.73 1.85 9.11
C GLU A 338 15.35 0.67 8.21
N ILE A 339 14.71 0.91 7.07
CA ILE A 339 14.34 -0.18 6.15
C ILE A 339 15.58 -0.91 5.65
N VAL A 340 16.70 -0.22 5.42
CA VAL A 340 17.99 -0.86 5.06
C VAL A 340 18.51 -1.72 6.22
N GLN A 341 18.38 -1.27 7.47
CA GLN A 341 18.75 -2.03 8.65
C GLN A 341 17.90 -3.29 8.84
N TYR A 342 16.61 -3.23 8.49
CA TYR A 342 15.74 -4.40 8.55
C TYR A 342 16.06 -5.41 7.44
N VAL A 343 16.39 -4.92 6.24
CA VAL A 343 16.90 -5.81 5.17
C VAL A 343 18.16 -6.53 5.59
N ALA A 344 19.09 -5.85 6.27
CA ALA A 344 20.31 -6.46 6.82
C ALA A 344 20.01 -7.59 7.83
N ARG A 345 18.82 -7.63 8.40
CA ARG A 345 18.34 -8.67 9.33
C ARG A 345 17.52 -9.77 8.65
N GLY A 346 17.35 -9.70 7.32
CA GLY A 346 16.65 -10.72 6.54
C GLY A 346 15.15 -10.47 6.34
N VAL A 347 14.70 -9.21 6.44
CA VAL A 347 13.34 -8.80 6.10
C VAL A 347 13.22 -8.55 4.59
N ASP A 348 12.13 -9.02 3.97
CA ASP A 348 11.88 -8.90 2.53
C ASP A 348 10.83 -7.84 2.18
N MET A 349 9.84 -7.64 3.03
CA MET A 349 8.68 -6.77 2.77
C MET A 349 8.50 -5.81 3.93
N MET A 350 8.20 -4.55 3.61
CA MET A 350 7.94 -3.51 4.61
C MET A 350 6.92 -2.51 4.05
N ASP A 351 6.11 -1.95 4.94
CA ASP A 351 5.22 -0.84 4.66
C ASP A 351 5.40 0.27 5.70
N CYS A 352 5.05 1.47 5.34
CA CYS A 352 4.94 2.56 6.31
C CYS A 352 4.13 3.73 5.76
N VAL A 353 3.35 4.37 6.61
CA VAL A 353 2.67 5.63 6.27
C VAL A 353 3.61 6.83 6.25
N LEU A 354 4.85 6.67 6.71
CA LEU A 354 5.79 7.76 6.92
C LEU A 354 6.10 8.57 5.66
N PRO A 355 6.38 8.00 4.46
CA PRO A 355 6.67 8.82 3.29
C PRO A 355 5.55 9.79 2.96
N THR A 356 4.29 9.34 3.01
CA THR A 356 3.13 10.17 2.72
C THR A 356 2.77 11.11 3.88
N ARG A 357 2.89 10.64 5.13
CA ARG A 357 2.60 11.43 6.33
C ARG A 357 3.62 12.55 6.50
N ALA A 358 4.91 12.26 6.43
CA ALA A 358 5.99 13.23 6.52
C ALA A 358 5.89 14.31 5.44
N ALA A 359 5.60 13.91 4.19
CA ALA A 359 5.41 14.83 3.06
C ALA A 359 4.32 15.87 3.33
N ARG A 360 3.18 15.44 3.86
CA ARG A 360 2.07 16.35 4.22
C ARG A 360 2.43 17.33 5.35
N HIS A 361 3.40 16.98 6.19
CA HIS A 361 3.96 17.85 7.22
C HIS A 361 5.21 18.63 6.77
N GLY A 362 5.55 18.55 5.47
CA GLY A 362 6.66 19.27 4.88
C GLY A 362 8.04 18.72 5.24
N LEU A 363 8.12 17.47 5.71
CA LEU A 363 9.36 16.74 5.95
C LEU A 363 9.65 15.80 4.77
N LEU A 364 10.83 15.98 4.15
CA LEU A 364 11.22 15.33 2.92
C LEU A 364 12.57 14.62 3.11
N PHE A 365 12.69 13.43 2.52
CA PHE A 365 13.89 12.62 2.58
C PHE A 365 14.75 12.87 1.35
N THR A 366 16.02 13.21 1.54
CA THR A 366 16.93 13.46 0.43
C THR A 366 18.29 12.78 0.65
N SER A 367 19.05 12.66 -0.41
CA SER A 367 20.42 12.12 -0.37
C SER A 367 21.39 12.95 0.48
N GLU A 368 21.03 14.19 0.79
CA GLU A 368 21.78 15.10 1.65
C GLU A 368 21.25 15.14 3.09
N GLY A 369 20.23 14.35 3.39
CA GLY A 369 19.54 14.29 4.68
C GLY A 369 18.11 14.80 4.62
N ARG A 370 17.51 15.13 5.76
CA ARG A 370 16.11 15.53 5.86
C ARG A 370 15.94 17.01 5.55
N VAL A 371 14.96 17.33 4.72
CA VAL A 371 14.57 18.71 4.36
C VAL A 371 13.21 19.03 4.98
N THR A 372 13.16 20.07 5.82
CA THR A 372 11.89 20.65 6.29
C THR A 372 11.57 21.83 5.38
N ILE A 373 10.69 21.61 4.39
CA ILE A 373 10.47 22.56 3.27
C ILE A 373 9.98 23.93 3.70
N LYS A 374 9.28 24.05 4.82
CA LYS A 374 8.79 25.33 5.38
C LYS A 374 9.90 26.27 5.83
N ASN A 375 11.14 25.80 5.95
CA ASN A 375 12.26 26.59 6.44
C ASN A 375 12.53 27.80 5.54
N ALA A 376 12.74 28.99 6.15
CA ALA A 376 12.95 30.26 5.45
C ALA A 376 14.14 30.24 4.48
N ARG A 377 15.18 29.43 4.75
CA ARG A 377 16.36 29.30 3.89
C ARG A 377 16.02 28.88 2.43
N TYR A 378 14.88 28.22 2.22
CA TYR A 378 14.45 27.78 0.90
C TYR A 378 13.62 28.80 0.14
N ALA A 379 13.39 30.01 0.69
CA ALA A 379 12.50 31.00 0.06
C ALA A 379 12.97 31.49 -1.31
N LYS A 380 14.27 31.43 -1.57
CA LYS A 380 14.93 31.85 -2.83
C LYS A 380 15.84 30.75 -3.39
N ASP A 381 15.64 29.49 -2.96
CA ASP A 381 16.48 28.36 -3.39
C ASP A 381 15.93 27.81 -4.72
N GLU A 382 16.63 28.10 -5.80
CA GLU A 382 16.28 27.64 -7.15
C GLU A 382 16.67 26.16 -7.42
N GLY A 383 17.41 25.54 -6.51
CA GLY A 383 17.86 24.15 -6.65
C GLY A 383 16.70 23.15 -6.52
N PRO A 384 16.90 21.93 -7.05
CA PRO A 384 15.96 20.85 -6.91
C PRO A 384 15.86 20.40 -5.45
N LEU A 385 14.78 19.68 -5.09
CA LEU A 385 14.60 19.18 -3.74
C LEU A 385 15.76 18.25 -3.32
N ASP A 386 16.14 17.34 -4.20
CA ASP A 386 17.32 16.48 -4.06
C ASP A 386 18.09 16.44 -5.38
N PRO A 387 19.35 16.93 -5.43
CA PRO A 387 20.15 16.99 -6.65
C PRO A 387 20.51 15.61 -7.24
N ARG A 388 20.40 14.55 -6.46
CA ARG A 388 20.66 13.16 -6.90
C ARG A 388 19.39 12.36 -7.22
N CYS A 389 18.22 12.97 -7.06
CA CYS A 389 16.94 12.32 -7.32
C CYS A 389 16.44 12.64 -8.73
N ASN A 390 16.08 11.60 -9.49
CA ASN A 390 15.57 11.70 -10.84
C ASN A 390 14.03 11.72 -10.94
N CYS A 391 13.30 11.87 -9.82
CA CYS A 391 11.85 11.94 -9.88
C CYS A 391 11.37 13.21 -10.58
N LYS A 392 10.16 13.17 -11.16
CA LYS A 392 9.55 14.31 -11.88
C LYS A 392 9.48 15.60 -11.05
N VAL A 393 9.46 15.50 -9.72
CA VAL A 393 9.45 16.67 -8.84
C VAL A 393 10.81 17.35 -8.81
N CYS A 394 11.89 16.59 -8.59
CA CYS A 394 13.26 17.13 -8.55
C CYS A 394 13.73 17.65 -9.92
N GLN A 395 13.25 17.06 -11.02
CA GLN A 395 13.59 17.52 -12.37
C GLN A 395 12.88 18.80 -12.76
N ARG A 396 11.75 19.14 -12.14
CA ARG A 396 10.89 20.23 -12.61
C ARG A 396 10.76 21.40 -11.65
N TYR A 397 10.80 21.16 -10.33
CA TYR A 397 10.44 22.17 -9.36
C TYR A 397 11.61 22.53 -8.43
N SER A 398 11.75 23.83 -8.13
CA SER A 398 12.71 24.33 -7.16
C SER A 398 12.20 24.18 -5.72
N ARG A 399 13.14 24.16 -4.77
CA ARG A 399 12.81 24.21 -3.33
C ARG A 399 12.02 25.47 -3.00
N ALA A 400 12.31 26.62 -3.65
CA ALA A 400 11.59 27.86 -3.47
C ALA A 400 10.09 27.71 -3.84
N TYR A 401 9.79 27.09 -4.98
CA TYR A 401 8.43 26.86 -5.42
C TYR A 401 7.69 25.89 -4.49
N LEU A 402 8.30 24.76 -4.14
CA LEU A 402 7.71 23.78 -3.21
C LEU A 402 7.43 24.39 -1.83
N ARG A 403 8.36 25.23 -1.34
CA ARG A 403 8.14 26.01 -0.11
C ARG A 403 6.98 26.98 -0.25
N HIS A 404 6.89 27.71 -1.36
CA HIS A 404 5.78 28.64 -1.63
C HIS A 404 4.45 27.91 -1.55
N LEU A 405 4.29 26.81 -2.31
CA LEU A 405 3.07 25.99 -2.29
C LEU A 405 2.71 25.50 -0.88
N TYR A 406 3.72 25.00 -0.14
CA TYR A 406 3.51 24.52 1.22
C TYR A 406 3.07 25.62 2.17
N SER A 407 3.70 26.80 2.09
CA SER A 407 3.40 27.96 2.95
C SER A 407 2.06 28.60 2.61
N SER A 408 1.60 28.45 1.36
CA SER A 408 0.28 28.90 0.88
C SER A 408 -0.82 27.85 1.12
N ASN A 409 -0.48 26.72 1.77
CA ASN A 409 -1.39 25.60 2.02
C ASN A 409 -2.05 25.03 0.77
N GLU A 410 -1.33 25.04 -0.37
CA GLU A 410 -1.79 24.46 -1.62
C GLU A 410 -1.76 22.93 -1.59
N LEU A 411 -2.81 22.28 -2.06
CA LEU A 411 -2.89 20.82 -2.14
C LEU A 411 -1.75 20.22 -2.96
N LEU A 412 -1.32 20.93 -4.00
CA LEU A 412 -0.23 20.49 -4.87
C LEU A 412 1.09 20.29 -4.10
N ALA A 413 1.33 21.05 -3.01
CA ALA A 413 2.49 20.83 -2.17
C ALA A 413 2.52 19.42 -1.58
N GLN A 414 1.38 18.98 -1.05
CA GLN A 414 1.27 17.64 -0.45
C GLN A 414 1.45 16.53 -1.48
N VAL A 415 0.90 16.73 -2.68
CA VAL A 415 1.04 15.78 -3.81
C VAL A 415 2.50 15.67 -4.23
N LEU A 416 3.15 16.78 -4.58
CA LEU A 416 4.54 16.79 -5.05
C LEU A 416 5.51 16.26 -4.00
N ASN A 417 5.35 16.68 -2.74
CA ASN A 417 6.16 16.19 -1.63
C ASN A 417 6.00 14.67 -1.43
N THR A 418 4.77 14.15 -1.57
CA THR A 418 4.51 12.70 -1.45
C THR A 418 5.16 11.93 -2.58
N ILE A 419 5.04 12.40 -3.82
CA ILE A 419 5.70 11.80 -5.00
C ILE A 419 7.20 11.70 -4.79
N HIS A 420 7.83 12.77 -4.30
CA HIS A 420 9.28 12.76 -4.04
C HIS A 420 9.66 11.77 -2.93
N ASN A 421 8.96 11.79 -1.79
CA ASN A 421 9.28 10.86 -0.70
C ASN A 421 9.10 9.39 -1.11
N LEU A 422 8.05 9.07 -1.87
CA LEU A 422 7.87 7.73 -2.42
C LEU A 422 8.99 7.36 -3.38
N ALA A 423 9.37 8.26 -4.30
CA ALA A 423 10.49 8.04 -5.21
C ALA A 423 11.77 7.72 -4.45
N TYR A 424 12.04 8.43 -3.35
CA TYR A 424 13.21 8.20 -2.52
C TYR A 424 13.22 6.82 -1.84
N TYR A 425 12.07 6.38 -1.29
CA TYR A 425 11.92 5.04 -0.69
C TYR A 425 12.10 3.94 -1.73
N LEU A 426 11.46 4.06 -2.88
CA LEU A 426 11.52 3.07 -3.97
C LEU A 426 12.93 2.98 -4.56
N ASP A 427 13.61 4.13 -4.77
CA ASP A 427 15.01 4.14 -5.21
C ASP A 427 15.93 3.50 -4.19
N THR A 428 15.72 3.75 -2.90
CA THR A 428 16.46 3.09 -1.83
C THR A 428 16.34 1.56 -1.94
N MET A 429 15.12 1.02 -2.12
CA MET A 429 14.91 -0.41 -2.25
C MET A 429 15.53 -0.98 -3.54
N ARG A 430 15.43 -0.25 -4.66
CA ARG A 430 16.09 -0.63 -5.92
C ARG A 430 17.62 -0.75 -5.73
N ARG A 431 18.24 0.24 -5.09
CA ARG A 431 19.68 0.24 -4.80
C ARG A 431 20.09 -0.87 -3.83
N VAL A 432 19.26 -1.16 -2.82
CA VAL A 432 19.44 -2.28 -1.89
C VAL A 432 19.47 -3.61 -2.64
N ARG A 433 18.47 -3.87 -3.52
CA ARG A 433 18.44 -5.09 -4.33
C ARG A 433 19.68 -5.22 -5.22
N GLN A 434 20.11 -4.13 -5.86
CA GLN A 434 21.32 -4.10 -6.68
C GLN A 434 22.57 -4.44 -5.86
N ALA A 435 22.73 -3.85 -4.68
CA ALA A 435 23.86 -4.10 -3.80
C ALA A 435 23.90 -5.56 -3.33
N ILE A 436 22.75 -6.15 -2.97
CA ILE A 436 22.67 -7.58 -2.59
C ILE A 436 23.07 -8.48 -3.77
N LYS A 437 22.52 -8.23 -4.97
CA LYS A 437 22.83 -9.00 -6.19
C LYS A 437 24.31 -8.91 -6.59
N ALA A 438 24.96 -7.77 -6.28
CA ALA A 438 26.40 -7.56 -6.54
C ALA A 438 27.33 -8.08 -5.43
N GLY A 439 26.81 -8.54 -4.27
CA GLY A 439 27.63 -8.91 -3.12
C GLY A 439 28.31 -7.70 -2.42
N GLU A 440 27.71 -6.52 -2.57
CA GLU A 440 28.22 -5.22 -2.06
C GLU A 440 27.34 -4.63 -0.95
N PHE A 441 26.39 -5.41 -0.43
CA PHE A 441 25.40 -4.88 0.51
C PHE A 441 26.04 -4.43 1.84
N ALA A 442 27.06 -5.11 2.32
CA ALA A 442 27.79 -4.70 3.53
C ALA A 442 28.42 -3.29 3.36
N THR A 443 28.99 -3.02 2.18
CA THR A 443 29.53 -1.69 1.83
C THR A 443 28.42 -0.65 1.71
N PHE A 444 27.31 -0.99 1.06
CA PHE A 444 26.13 -0.13 0.97
C PHE A 444 25.59 0.24 2.36
N LEU A 445 25.43 -0.76 3.24
CA LEU A 445 24.94 -0.60 4.61
C LEU A 445 25.84 0.33 5.44
N SER A 446 27.16 0.21 5.31
CA SER A 446 28.12 1.07 6.02
C SER A 446 28.03 2.55 5.60
N GLY A 447 27.59 2.81 4.37
CA GLY A 447 27.34 4.16 3.84
C GLY A 447 26.00 4.77 4.28
N VAL A 448 25.09 3.96 4.81
CA VAL A 448 23.81 4.44 5.34
C VAL A 448 24.02 5.04 6.72
N ARG A 449 23.84 6.36 6.83
CA ARG A 449 23.97 7.04 8.13
C ARG A 449 22.96 6.46 9.11
N PRO A 450 23.36 6.11 10.34
CA PRO A 450 22.38 5.73 11.34
C PRO A 450 21.38 6.89 11.50
N PRO A 451 20.09 6.59 11.65
CA PRO A 451 19.07 7.63 11.83
C PRO A 451 19.44 8.44 13.09
N HIS A 452 19.74 9.73 12.90
CA HIS A 452 20.02 10.61 14.03
C HIS A 452 18.80 10.61 14.95
N LEU A 453 19.04 10.38 16.23
CA LEU A 453 18.11 10.56 17.36
C LEU A 453 17.64 12.03 17.40
N SER A 454 16.74 12.43 16.55
CA SER A 454 16.01 13.68 16.65
C SER A 454 14.59 13.50 16.13
N VAL A 455 13.75 13.18 17.10
CA VAL A 455 12.37 13.62 17.29
C VAL A 455 11.53 13.78 16.00
N LEU A 456 10.59 12.87 15.83
CA LEU A 456 9.30 13.19 15.19
C LEU A 456 8.42 13.93 16.18
#